data_deae1e5f5e0894f34d949cab448d6234
#
_entry.id   deae1e5f5e0894f34d949cab448d6234
#
_cell.length_a   1.000
_cell.length_b   1.000
_cell.length_c   1.000
_cell.angle_alpha   90.00
_cell.angle_beta   90.00
_cell.angle_gamma   90.00
#
_symmetry.space_group_name_H-M   'P 1'
#
loop_
_entity.id
_entity.type
_entity.pdbx_description
1 polymer ?
#
loop_
_entity_poly.entity_id
_entity_poly.type
_entity_poly.pdbx_seq_one_letter_code
_entity_poly.pdbx_strand_id
1 'polypeptide(L)'
;MTDKKERILTATEKLLATHGFHGLSMQMVAKEAQVATGTIYRYFNDKDDLLYQLHEHILGYIAQQISHNISASMPLKQRYRIMWLNLWHMSVNGNAPLINQGQFQNLPRKNANERKALNKQLFSCVNQMFDEGKACHLFKPLDNEILSTLSLETSCYLARRKINGGLEITDNELDVVINASWDAIIQH
;
A
#
# COMPACT_ATOMS: atom_id res chain seq x y z
N MET A 1 12.86 20.84 -4.79
CA MET A 1 12.35 20.70 -6.18
C MET A 1 11.88 19.26 -6.33
N THR A 2 10.58 19.05 -6.48
CA THR A 2 10.02 17.71 -6.70
C THR A 2 10.64 17.13 -7.98
N ASP A 3 11.12 15.88 -7.90
CA ASP A 3 11.73 15.20 -9.05
C ASP A 3 10.71 15.13 -10.20
N LYS A 4 11.14 15.35 -11.43
CA LYS A 4 10.28 15.29 -12.62
C LYS A 4 9.65 13.87 -12.75
N LYS A 5 10.37 12.83 -12.37
CA LYS A 5 9.87 11.47 -12.35
C LYS A 5 8.67 11.34 -11.41
N GLU A 6 8.77 11.86 -10.20
CA GLU A 6 7.71 11.85 -9.20
C GLU A 6 6.46 12.59 -9.69
N ARG A 7 6.64 13.77 -10.30
CA ARG A 7 5.52 14.53 -10.90
C ARG A 7 4.81 13.76 -11.99
N ILE A 8 5.55 13.02 -12.83
CA ILE A 8 4.97 12.18 -13.89
C ILE A 8 4.17 11.03 -13.28
N LEU A 9 4.70 10.36 -12.26
CA LEU A 9 4.00 9.27 -11.58
C LEU A 9 2.73 9.75 -10.88
N THR A 10 2.78 10.87 -10.17
CA THR A 10 1.60 11.49 -9.53
C THR A 10 0.53 11.89 -10.55
N ALA A 11 0.94 12.50 -11.68
CA ALA A 11 0.02 12.84 -12.76
C ALA A 11 -0.61 11.58 -13.40
N THR A 12 0.18 10.52 -13.55
CA THR A 12 -0.30 9.24 -14.08
C THR A 12 -1.34 8.61 -13.15
N GLU A 13 -1.08 8.60 -11.86
CA GLU A 13 -2.02 8.08 -10.85
C GLU A 13 -3.36 8.83 -10.90
N LYS A 14 -3.33 10.15 -10.89
CA LYS A 14 -4.52 11.01 -10.97
C LYS A 14 -5.34 10.74 -12.24
N LEU A 15 -4.68 10.68 -13.40
CA LEU A 15 -5.35 10.39 -14.67
C LEU A 15 -5.91 8.97 -14.71
N LEU A 16 -5.21 8.00 -14.16
CA LEU A 16 -5.68 6.62 -14.07
C LEU A 16 -6.92 6.52 -13.18
N ALA A 17 -6.93 7.20 -12.04
CA ALA A 17 -8.08 7.23 -11.13
C ALA A 17 -9.34 7.81 -11.79
N THR A 18 -9.17 8.82 -12.67
CA THR A 18 -10.30 9.52 -13.30
C THR A 18 -10.73 8.93 -14.63
N HIS A 19 -9.80 8.46 -15.47
CA HIS A 19 -10.07 8.05 -16.86
C HIS A 19 -9.87 6.54 -17.10
N GLY A 20 -9.31 5.83 -16.11
CA GLY A 20 -8.98 4.41 -16.26
C GLY A 20 -7.85 4.13 -17.26
N PHE A 21 -7.55 2.86 -17.48
CA PHE A 21 -6.42 2.42 -18.34
C PHE A 21 -6.60 2.78 -19.81
N HIS A 22 -7.83 2.68 -20.34
CA HIS A 22 -8.11 2.91 -21.76
C HIS A 22 -8.09 4.40 -22.10
N GLY A 23 -8.45 5.27 -21.14
CA GLY A 23 -8.40 6.72 -21.30
C GLY A 23 -7.03 7.36 -21.09
N LEU A 24 -5.99 6.60 -20.72
CA LEU A 24 -4.67 7.15 -20.42
C LEU A 24 -3.77 7.14 -21.67
N SER A 25 -3.20 8.32 -22.00
CA SER A 25 -2.15 8.45 -23.02
C SER A 25 -0.93 9.19 -22.48
N MET A 26 0.26 8.94 -23.09
CA MET A 26 1.51 9.61 -22.72
C MET A 26 1.43 11.14 -22.89
N GLN A 27 0.66 11.60 -23.86
CA GLN A 27 0.43 13.05 -24.09
C GLN A 27 -0.39 13.68 -22.96
N MET A 28 -1.45 12.98 -22.48
CA MET A 28 -2.24 13.45 -21.34
C MET A 28 -1.39 13.51 -20.08
N VAL A 29 -0.55 12.50 -19.85
CA VAL A 29 0.38 12.48 -18.70
C VAL A 29 1.37 13.65 -18.79
N ALA A 30 1.93 13.92 -19.97
CA ALA A 30 2.84 15.03 -20.18
C ALA A 30 2.20 16.38 -19.83
N LYS A 31 0.96 16.59 -20.31
CA LYS A 31 0.17 17.79 -20.05
C LYS A 31 -0.12 17.94 -18.55
N GLU A 32 -0.61 16.89 -17.90
CA GLU A 32 -0.94 16.93 -16.46
C GLU A 32 0.31 17.13 -15.59
N ALA A 33 1.42 16.45 -15.91
CA ALA A 33 2.70 16.62 -15.23
C ALA A 33 3.41 17.93 -15.54
N GLN A 34 2.90 18.74 -16.50
CA GLN A 34 3.52 19.97 -16.99
C GLN A 34 4.97 19.76 -17.46
N VAL A 35 5.17 18.74 -18.29
CA VAL A 35 6.45 18.42 -18.92
C VAL A 35 6.26 18.22 -20.41
N ALA A 36 7.35 18.36 -21.20
CA ALA A 36 7.30 17.97 -22.61
C ALA A 36 7.16 16.43 -22.73
N THR A 37 6.41 15.95 -23.74
CA THR A 37 6.22 14.52 -23.98
C THR A 37 7.55 13.77 -24.10
N GLY A 38 8.55 14.34 -24.76
CA GLY A 38 9.90 13.78 -24.83
C GLY A 38 10.61 13.65 -23.48
N THR A 39 10.18 14.43 -22.47
CA THR A 39 10.70 14.27 -21.10
C THR A 39 10.23 12.95 -20.47
N ILE A 40 9.00 12.52 -20.75
CA ILE A 40 8.49 11.24 -20.21
C ILE A 40 9.33 10.09 -20.76
N TYR A 41 9.61 10.06 -22.06
CA TYR A 41 10.41 9.00 -22.71
C TYR A 41 11.87 8.95 -22.25
N ARG A 42 12.35 9.94 -21.50
CA ARG A 42 13.67 9.88 -20.82
C ARG A 42 13.65 9.07 -19.52
N TYR A 43 12.47 8.89 -18.92
CA TYR A 43 12.29 8.16 -17.64
C TYR A 43 11.59 6.81 -17.83
N PHE A 44 10.76 6.69 -18.86
CA PHE A 44 9.91 5.52 -19.11
C PHE A 44 9.96 5.14 -20.58
N ASN A 45 10.22 3.87 -20.86
CA ASN A 45 10.36 3.37 -22.23
C ASN A 45 9.05 3.47 -23.03
N ASP A 46 7.95 3.12 -22.38
CA ASP A 46 6.60 3.11 -22.94
C ASP A 46 5.54 3.28 -21.84
N LYS A 47 4.27 3.14 -22.20
CA LYS A 47 3.14 3.23 -21.28
C LYS A 47 3.15 2.10 -20.24
N ASP A 48 3.53 0.90 -20.62
CA ASP A 48 3.53 -0.25 -19.73
C ASP A 48 4.65 -0.12 -18.68
N ASP A 49 5.82 0.36 -19.06
CA ASP A 49 6.91 0.70 -18.15
C ASP A 49 6.50 1.82 -17.17
N LEU A 50 5.82 2.86 -17.65
CA LEU A 50 5.29 3.93 -16.80
C LEU A 50 4.30 3.37 -15.76
N LEU A 51 3.35 2.53 -16.17
CA LEU A 51 2.35 1.94 -15.29
C LEU A 51 2.98 0.94 -14.31
N TYR A 52 3.99 0.18 -14.77
CA TYR A 52 4.77 -0.70 -13.92
C TYR A 52 5.52 0.09 -12.82
N GLN A 53 6.21 1.16 -13.19
CA GLN A 53 6.91 2.01 -12.21
C GLN A 53 5.94 2.75 -11.30
N LEU A 54 4.72 3.09 -11.75
CA LEU A 54 3.66 3.60 -10.90
C LEU A 54 3.25 2.56 -9.84
N HIS A 55 3.12 1.28 -10.23
CA HIS A 55 2.81 0.21 -9.27
C HIS A 55 3.88 0.11 -8.18
N GLU A 56 5.16 0.12 -8.55
CA GLU A 56 6.28 0.11 -7.57
C GLU A 56 6.28 1.35 -6.67
N HIS A 57 6.00 2.52 -7.24
CA HIS A 57 5.92 3.78 -6.49
C HIS A 57 4.81 3.75 -5.43
N ILE A 58 3.62 3.26 -5.79
CA ILE A 58 2.50 3.12 -4.87
C ILE A 58 2.82 2.12 -3.74
N LEU A 59 3.40 0.97 -4.07
CA LEU A 59 3.84 0.00 -3.06
C LEU A 59 4.89 0.60 -2.10
N GLY A 60 5.86 1.33 -2.63
CA GLY A 60 6.88 2.02 -1.84
C GLY A 60 6.27 3.05 -0.88
N TYR A 61 5.30 3.82 -1.36
CA TYR A 61 4.56 4.77 -0.54
C TYR A 61 3.80 4.07 0.60
N ILE A 62 3.04 3.01 0.31
CA ILE A 62 2.32 2.24 1.32
C ILE A 62 3.29 1.65 2.36
N ALA A 63 4.40 1.08 1.91
CA ALA A 63 5.42 0.51 2.79
C ALA A 63 6.06 1.56 3.72
N GLN A 64 6.28 2.77 3.22
CA GLN A 64 6.76 3.89 4.03
C GLN A 64 5.72 4.30 5.08
N GLN A 65 4.45 4.42 4.69
CA GLN A 65 3.38 4.80 5.62
C GLN A 65 3.22 3.76 6.72
N ILE A 66 3.12 2.46 6.39
CA ILE A 66 2.92 1.39 7.38
C ILE A 66 4.08 1.31 8.38
N SER A 67 5.30 1.63 7.97
CA SER A 67 6.51 1.55 8.79
C SER A 67 6.76 2.81 9.64
N HIS A 68 5.92 3.84 9.51
CA HIS A 68 6.13 5.11 10.19
C HIS A 68 6.05 4.96 11.72
N ASN A 69 7.03 5.55 12.43
CA ASN A 69 7.15 5.50 13.89
C ASN A 69 7.29 4.09 14.49
N ILE A 70 7.88 3.14 13.77
CA ILE A 70 8.12 1.78 14.26
C ILE A 70 9.61 1.59 14.54
N SER A 71 9.91 1.00 15.72
CA SER A 71 11.24 0.53 16.07
C SER A 71 11.20 -0.98 16.33
N ALA A 72 12.27 -1.69 15.93
CA ALA A 72 12.43 -3.12 16.20
C ALA A 72 12.50 -3.45 17.71
N SER A 73 12.84 -2.47 18.56
CA SER A 73 12.86 -2.64 20.01
C SER A 73 11.47 -2.63 20.68
N MET A 74 10.42 -2.23 19.94
CA MET A 74 9.06 -2.21 20.48
C MET A 74 8.49 -3.63 20.57
N PRO A 75 7.62 -3.92 21.58
CA PRO A 75 6.88 -5.16 21.65
C PRO A 75 6.07 -5.44 20.37
N LEU A 76 5.95 -6.71 19.98
CA LEU A 76 5.24 -7.13 18.76
C LEU A 76 3.82 -6.56 18.68
N LYS A 77 3.04 -6.62 19.76
CA LYS A 77 1.67 -6.10 19.80
C LYS A 77 1.61 -4.58 19.58
N GLN A 78 2.60 -3.85 20.08
CA GLN A 78 2.68 -2.40 19.88
C GLN A 78 3.04 -2.08 18.42
N ARG A 79 4.04 -2.77 17.83
CA ARG A 79 4.37 -2.62 16.40
C ARG A 79 3.16 -2.89 15.52
N TYR A 80 2.47 -3.99 15.76
CA TYR A 80 1.25 -4.35 15.06
C TYR A 80 0.18 -3.25 15.12
N ARG A 81 -0.12 -2.76 16.33
CA ARG A 81 -1.11 -1.69 16.54
C ARG A 81 -0.75 -0.44 15.75
N ILE A 82 0.52 -0.01 15.78
CA ILE A 82 0.99 1.16 15.04
C ILE A 82 0.84 0.94 13.53
N MET A 83 1.24 -0.21 12.99
CA MET A 83 1.08 -0.56 11.57
C MET A 83 -0.38 -0.50 11.15
N TRP A 84 -1.26 -1.09 11.95
CA TRP A 84 -2.69 -1.11 11.70
C TRP A 84 -3.29 0.31 11.66
N LEU A 85 -2.94 1.14 12.64
CA LEU A 85 -3.39 2.52 12.70
C LEU A 85 -2.78 3.38 11.58
N ASN A 86 -1.54 3.16 11.20
CA ASN A 86 -0.91 3.86 10.09
C ASN A 86 -1.68 3.63 8.78
N LEU A 87 -2.06 2.39 8.48
CA LEU A 87 -2.90 2.05 7.31
C LEU A 87 -4.30 2.66 7.40
N TRP A 88 -4.91 2.60 8.58
CA TRP A 88 -6.20 3.23 8.84
C TRP A 88 -6.17 4.73 8.57
N HIS A 89 -5.23 5.44 9.21
CA HIS A 89 -5.11 6.89 9.07
C HIS A 89 -4.71 7.32 7.65
N MET A 90 -3.83 6.57 6.98
CA MET A 90 -3.51 6.80 5.57
C MET A 90 -4.80 6.82 4.74
N SER A 91 -5.69 5.87 4.98
CA SER A 91 -6.93 5.74 4.22
C SER A 91 -7.97 6.82 4.59
N VAL A 92 -8.28 7.00 5.88
CA VAL A 92 -9.36 7.93 6.30
C VAL A 92 -9.00 9.40 6.15
N ASN A 93 -7.71 9.75 6.19
CA ASN A 93 -7.25 11.13 6.04
C ASN A 93 -7.04 11.56 4.58
N GLY A 94 -7.45 10.74 3.61
CA GLY A 94 -7.30 11.06 2.19
C GLY A 94 -5.87 10.96 1.65
N ASN A 95 -4.98 10.29 2.38
CA ASN A 95 -3.59 10.06 1.99
C ASN A 95 -3.39 8.69 1.31
N ALA A 96 -4.47 7.91 1.13
CA ALA A 96 -4.39 6.66 0.37
C ALA A 96 -4.16 6.94 -1.12
N PRO A 97 -3.55 5.99 -1.85
CA PRO A 97 -3.45 6.08 -3.30
C PRO A 97 -4.79 6.38 -3.95
N LEU A 98 -4.79 7.25 -4.98
CA LEU A 98 -5.99 7.73 -5.66
C LEU A 98 -6.70 6.62 -6.44
N ILE A 99 -5.94 5.66 -6.96
CA ILE A 99 -6.49 4.52 -7.70
C ILE A 99 -7.20 3.54 -6.76
N ASN A 100 -8.35 3.03 -7.21
CA ASN A 100 -9.06 2.01 -6.46
C ASN A 100 -8.37 0.64 -6.56
N GLN A 101 -8.81 -0.30 -5.71
CA GLN A 101 -8.21 -1.65 -5.65
C GLN A 101 -8.25 -2.39 -6.99
N GLY A 102 -9.34 -2.28 -7.75
CA GLY A 102 -9.44 -2.90 -9.07
C GLY A 102 -8.45 -2.30 -10.07
N GLN A 103 -8.29 -0.99 -10.07
CA GLN A 103 -7.29 -0.31 -10.89
C GLN A 103 -5.88 -0.73 -10.48
N PHE A 104 -5.58 -0.77 -9.18
CA PHE A 104 -4.28 -1.20 -8.66
C PHE A 104 -3.96 -2.67 -9.04
N GLN A 105 -4.94 -3.58 -8.93
CA GLN A 105 -4.75 -4.98 -9.30
C GLN A 105 -4.49 -5.20 -10.79
N ASN A 106 -4.97 -4.30 -11.65
CA ASN A 106 -4.79 -4.36 -13.10
C ASN A 106 -3.52 -3.63 -13.59
N LEU A 107 -2.74 -3.00 -12.71
CA LEU A 107 -1.45 -2.44 -13.11
C LEU A 107 -0.48 -3.55 -13.59
N PRO A 108 0.32 -3.29 -14.62
CA PRO A 108 1.36 -4.22 -15.07
C PRO A 108 2.28 -4.60 -13.90
N ARG A 109 2.66 -5.86 -13.85
CA ARG A 109 3.50 -6.43 -12.78
C ARG A 109 4.63 -7.24 -13.39
N LYS A 110 5.75 -7.29 -12.70
CA LYS A 110 6.82 -8.25 -13.00
C LYS A 110 6.36 -9.70 -12.77
N ASN A 111 7.19 -10.64 -13.21
CA ASN A 111 6.97 -12.05 -12.92
C ASN A 111 6.84 -12.30 -11.41
N ALA A 112 6.29 -13.45 -11.03
CA ALA A 112 5.97 -13.77 -9.64
C ALA A 112 7.19 -13.71 -8.70
N ASN A 113 8.38 -14.09 -9.18
CA ASN A 113 9.60 -14.10 -8.36
C ASN A 113 10.09 -12.68 -8.08
N GLU A 114 10.14 -11.82 -9.09
CA GLU A 114 10.55 -10.42 -8.93
C GLU A 114 9.56 -9.66 -8.04
N ARG A 115 8.26 -9.92 -8.21
CA ARG A 115 7.22 -9.33 -7.34
C ARG A 115 7.40 -9.75 -5.89
N LYS A 116 7.64 -11.05 -5.63
CA LYS A 116 7.89 -11.57 -4.28
C LYS A 116 9.13 -10.95 -3.65
N ALA A 117 10.20 -10.79 -4.42
CA ALA A 117 11.44 -10.14 -3.98
C ALA A 117 11.21 -8.66 -3.63
N LEU A 118 10.51 -7.92 -4.48
CA LEU A 118 10.16 -6.52 -4.25
C LEU A 118 9.29 -6.34 -2.99
N ASN A 119 8.23 -7.12 -2.86
CA ASN A 119 7.37 -7.09 -1.68
C ASN A 119 8.15 -7.41 -0.40
N LYS A 120 9.02 -8.42 -0.43
CA LYS A 120 9.88 -8.76 0.71
C LYS A 120 10.80 -7.61 1.11
N GLN A 121 11.35 -6.90 0.14
CA GLN A 121 12.21 -5.74 0.38
C GLN A 121 11.42 -4.54 0.93
N LEU A 122 10.35 -4.14 0.24
CA LEU A 122 9.56 -2.95 0.62
C LEU A 122 8.88 -3.13 1.98
N PHE A 123 8.28 -4.29 2.22
CA PHE A 123 7.57 -4.59 3.46
C PHE A 123 8.43 -5.35 4.48
N SER A 124 9.75 -5.12 4.47
CA SER A 124 10.69 -5.80 5.37
C SER A 124 10.33 -5.63 6.85
N CYS A 125 9.87 -4.44 7.26
CA CYS A 125 9.44 -4.16 8.64
C CYS A 125 8.23 -5.04 9.06
N VAL A 126 7.25 -5.21 8.16
CA VAL A 126 6.08 -6.07 8.38
C VAL A 126 6.49 -7.54 8.43
N ASN A 127 7.29 -7.97 7.45
CA ASN A 127 7.78 -9.35 7.38
C ASN A 127 8.59 -9.72 8.62
N GLN A 128 9.49 -8.84 9.07
CA GLN A 128 10.27 -9.05 10.29
C GLN A 128 9.37 -9.23 11.51
N MET A 129 8.33 -8.40 11.68
CA MET A 129 7.39 -8.55 12.78
C MET A 129 6.70 -9.93 12.78
N PHE A 130 6.23 -10.38 11.60
CA PHE A 130 5.59 -11.69 11.49
C PHE A 130 6.58 -12.84 11.71
N ASP A 131 7.78 -12.74 11.16
CA ASP A 131 8.82 -13.78 11.33
C ASP A 131 9.26 -13.91 12.79
N GLU A 132 9.43 -12.79 13.51
CA GLU A 132 9.71 -12.79 14.95
C GLU A 132 8.57 -13.42 15.75
N GLY A 133 7.31 -13.07 15.45
CA GLY A 133 6.14 -13.65 16.12
C GLY A 133 5.99 -15.14 15.88
N LYS A 134 6.32 -15.64 14.69
CA LYS A 134 6.36 -17.09 14.40
C LYS A 134 7.51 -17.77 15.14
N ALA A 135 8.69 -17.15 15.18
CA ALA A 135 9.87 -17.70 15.85
C ALA A 135 9.66 -17.89 17.37
N CYS A 136 8.88 -17.01 18.02
CA CYS A 136 8.52 -17.15 19.44
C CYS A 136 7.19 -17.88 19.67
N HIS A 137 6.65 -18.58 18.67
CA HIS A 137 5.38 -19.34 18.73
C HIS A 137 4.17 -18.48 19.13
N LEU A 138 4.21 -17.17 18.94
CA LEU A 138 3.10 -16.28 19.20
C LEU A 138 2.09 -16.27 18.04
N PHE A 139 2.58 -16.30 16.80
CA PHE A 139 1.75 -16.27 15.61
C PHE A 139 1.58 -17.64 14.98
N LYS A 140 0.44 -17.85 14.33
CA LYS A 140 0.15 -19.04 13.54
C LYS A 140 1.25 -19.24 12.48
N PRO A 141 1.67 -20.51 12.21
CA PRO A 141 2.72 -20.81 11.23
C PRO A 141 2.20 -20.71 9.79
N LEU A 142 1.69 -19.54 9.43
CA LEU A 142 1.16 -19.22 8.11
C LEU A 142 2.16 -18.34 7.32
N ASP A 143 1.98 -18.27 6.00
CA ASP A 143 2.72 -17.32 5.17
C ASP A 143 2.41 -15.87 5.62
N ASN A 144 3.40 -14.99 5.54
CA ASN A 144 3.26 -13.59 5.96
C ASN A 144 2.18 -12.85 5.17
N GLU A 145 1.96 -13.20 3.89
CA GLU A 145 0.90 -12.64 3.07
C GLU A 145 -0.49 -13.01 3.62
N ILE A 146 -0.66 -14.26 4.09
CA ILE A 146 -1.91 -14.72 4.73
C ILE A 146 -2.10 -14.00 6.08
N LEU A 147 -1.05 -13.91 6.90
CA LEU A 147 -1.11 -13.19 8.18
C LEU A 147 -1.48 -11.72 7.97
N SER A 148 -0.89 -11.05 6.97
CA SER A 148 -1.21 -9.66 6.60
C SER A 148 -2.68 -9.51 6.20
N THR A 149 -3.17 -10.38 5.34
CA THR A 149 -4.56 -10.35 4.85
C THR A 149 -5.57 -10.55 5.97
N LEU A 150 -5.31 -11.48 6.89
CA LEU A 150 -6.19 -11.75 8.03
C LEU A 150 -6.17 -10.63 9.08
N SER A 151 -5.16 -9.78 9.08
CA SER A 151 -4.93 -8.83 10.16
C SER A 151 -4.78 -7.38 9.69
N LEU A 152 -3.66 -7.00 9.10
CA LEU A 152 -3.36 -5.61 8.74
C LEU A 152 -4.25 -5.05 7.62
N GLU A 153 -4.58 -5.85 6.60
CA GLU A 153 -5.38 -5.40 5.46
C GLU A 153 -6.85 -5.14 5.83
N THR A 154 -7.33 -5.67 6.95
CA THR A 154 -8.66 -5.37 7.49
C THR A 154 -8.83 -3.88 7.76
N SER A 155 -7.75 -3.18 8.15
CA SER A 155 -7.75 -1.72 8.37
C SER A 155 -8.13 -0.96 7.09
N CYS A 156 -7.52 -1.31 5.97
CA CYS A 156 -7.78 -0.67 4.68
C CYS A 156 -9.23 -0.92 4.20
N TYR A 157 -9.72 -2.15 4.40
CA TYR A 157 -11.09 -2.50 4.02
C TYR A 157 -12.12 -1.72 4.84
N LEU A 158 -11.97 -1.68 6.15
CA LEU A 158 -12.87 -0.95 7.05
C LEU A 158 -12.81 0.56 6.84
N ALA A 159 -11.60 1.12 6.66
CA ALA A 159 -11.43 2.53 6.36
C ALA A 159 -12.16 2.93 5.08
N ARG A 160 -12.07 2.10 4.03
CA ARG A 160 -12.78 2.33 2.77
C ARG A 160 -14.30 2.32 2.96
N ARG A 161 -14.83 1.38 3.75
CA ARG A 161 -16.25 1.35 4.08
C ARG A 161 -16.72 2.58 4.85
N LYS A 162 -15.90 3.08 5.79
CA LYS A 162 -16.16 4.31 6.53
C LYS A 162 -16.23 5.52 5.60
N ILE A 163 -15.24 5.69 4.71
CA ILE A 163 -15.18 6.81 3.76
C ILE A 163 -16.38 6.81 2.82
N ASN A 164 -16.82 5.64 2.38
CA ASN A 164 -17.97 5.50 1.48
C ASN A 164 -19.33 5.58 2.20
N GLY A 165 -19.37 5.94 3.47
CA GLY A 165 -20.59 6.09 4.28
C GLY A 165 -21.30 4.76 4.59
N GLY A 166 -20.66 3.61 4.34
CA GLY A 166 -21.22 2.28 4.60
C GLY A 166 -20.93 1.72 5.98
N LEU A 167 -20.18 2.44 6.81
CA LEU A 167 -19.80 2.00 8.15
C LEU A 167 -19.42 3.21 9.01
N GLU A 168 -19.98 3.27 10.21
CA GLU A 168 -19.47 4.14 11.27
C GLU A 168 -18.71 3.30 12.30
N ILE A 169 -17.57 3.79 12.73
CA ILE A 169 -16.73 3.16 13.75
C ILE A 169 -16.32 4.26 14.72
N THR A 170 -16.62 4.05 15.99
CA THR A 170 -16.15 4.86 17.12
C THR A 170 -14.73 4.47 17.51
N ASP A 171 -14.02 5.32 18.26
CA ASP A 171 -12.65 5.01 18.73
C ASP A 171 -12.60 3.75 19.60
N ASN A 172 -13.64 3.52 20.44
CA ASN A 172 -13.72 2.31 21.26
C ASN A 172 -13.89 1.05 20.40
N GLU A 173 -14.73 1.09 19.38
CA GLU A 173 -14.91 -0.01 18.44
C GLU A 173 -13.64 -0.27 17.62
N LEU A 174 -12.90 0.79 17.29
CA LEU A 174 -11.64 0.68 16.58
C LEU A 174 -10.62 -0.15 17.37
N ASP A 175 -10.51 0.08 18.68
CA ASP A 175 -9.65 -0.68 19.58
C ASP A 175 -10.07 -2.16 19.66
N VAL A 176 -11.36 -2.43 19.69
CA VAL A 176 -11.89 -3.80 19.66
C VAL A 176 -11.52 -4.49 18.33
N VAL A 177 -11.69 -3.79 17.21
CA VAL A 177 -11.35 -4.32 15.88
C VAL A 177 -9.86 -4.61 15.75
N ILE A 178 -8.98 -3.72 16.22
CA ILE A 178 -7.53 -3.94 16.21
C ILE A 178 -7.18 -5.19 17.02
N ASN A 179 -7.76 -5.38 18.20
CA ASN A 179 -7.52 -6.55 19.02
C ASN A 179 -8.07 -7.83 18.35
N ALA A 180 -9.27 -7.80 17.79
CA ALA A 180 -9.85 -8.95 17.09
C ALA A 180 -8.99 -9.38 15.88
N SER A 181 -8.47 -8.41 15.10
CA SER A 181 -7.59 -8.71 13.96
C SER A 181 -6.20 -9.22 14.41
N TRP A 182 -5.70 -8.80 15.57
CA TRP A 182 -4.52 -9.37 16.21
C TRP A 182 -4.79 -10.83 16.64
N ASP A 183 -5.92 -11.09 17.30
CA ASP A 183 -6.28 -12.42 17.80
C ASP A 183 -6.48 -13.43 16.65
N ALA A 184 -6.88 -12.96 15.46
CA ALA A 184 -6.99 -13.80 14.27
C ALA A 184 -5.67 -14.49 13.87
N ILE A 185 -4.52 -13.90 14.22
CA ILE A 185 -3.19 -14.42 13.86
C ILE A 185 -2.45 -15.08 15.03
N ILE A 186 -2.98 -14.97 16.26
CA ILE A 186 -2.38 -15.59 17.45
C ILE A 186 -2.56 -17.12 17.40
N GLN A 187 -1.51 -17.83 17.80
CA GLN A 187 -1.56 -19.27 18.04
C GLN A 187 -2.09 -19.53 19.45
N HIS A 188 -3.17 -20.29 19.56
CA HIS A 188 -3.77 -20.74 20.83
C HIS A 188 -3.28 -22.11 21.21
#